data_e0669ac2c7c5e82bd3f2f38ae181427f
#
_entry.id   e0669ac2c7c5e82bd3f2f38ae181427f
#
_cell.length_a   1.000
_cell.length_b   1.000
_cell.length_c   1.000
_cell.angle_alpha   90.00
_cell.angle_beta   90.00
_cell.angle_gamma   90.00
#
_symmetry.space_group_name_H-M   'P 1'
#
loop_
_entity.id
_entity.type
_entity.pdbx_description
1 polymer ?
#
loop_
_entity_poly.entity_id
_entity_poly.type
_entity_poly.pdbx_seq_one_letter_code
_entity_poly.pdbx_strand_id
1 'polypeptide(L)'
;MRKKLLSVALCATMVAGLLAGCGSSSKSDKASSDSKGSVYWLNFKPEADEALQGIAKTYEKENGVKVKVVTAASGNYNSTLTSEMGKSAAPTLFVVGNQAAVKTWDDYCIDLKDTDVYKELSTDAFNL
;
A
#
# COMPACT_ATOMS: atom_id res chain seq x y z
N MET A 1 48.76 14.43 -34.39
CA MET A 1 48.81 13.66 -33.12
C MET A 1 48.12 14.34 -31.93
N ARG A 2 47.95 15.66 -31.91
CA ARG A 2 47.34 16.40 -30.77
C ARG A 2 45.79 16.16 -30.59
N LYS A 3 45.07 15.85 -31.68
CA LYS A 3 43.62 15.68 -31.62
C LYS A 3 43.16 14.32 -31.02
N LYS A 4 44.01 13.30 -31.09
CA LYS A 4 43.71 11.97 -30.54
C LYS A 4 43.95 11.89 -29.02
N LEU A 5 44.84 12.73 -28.47
CA LEU A 5 45.10 12.78 -27.04
C LEU A 5 44.00 13.50 -26.27
N LEU A 6 43.30 14.47 -26.90
CA LEU A 6 42.18 15.16 -26.27
C LEU A 6 40.96 14.26 -26.10
N SER A 7 40.72 13.34 -27.05
CA SER A 7 39.61 12.42 -26.98
C SER A 7 39.76 11.39 -25.84
N VAL A 8 40.97 10.95 -25.58
CA VAL A 8 41.30 9.99 -24.50
C VAL A 8 41.15 10.63 -23.13
N ALA A 9 41.57 11.90 -23.01
CA ALA A 9 41.45 12.65 -21.76
C ALA A 9 39.98 12.93 -21.37
N LEU A 10 39.12 13.16 -22.38
CA LEU A 10 37.69 13.43 -22.13
C LEU A 10 36.91 12.16 -21.68
N CYS A 11 37.29 10.99 -22.21
CA CYS A 11 36.68 9.72 -21.78
C CYS A 11 37.11 9.30 -20.36
N ALA A 12 38.34 9.63 -19.95
CA ALA A 12 38.84 9.30 -18.61
C ALA A 12 38.15 10.12 -17.50
N THR A 13 37.70 11.33 -17.79
CA THR A 13 37.01 12.17 -16.81
C THR A 13 35.53 11.74 -16.61
N MET A 14 34.88 11.11 -17.60
CA MET A 14 33.53 10.61 -17.46
C MET A 14 33.44 9.32 -16.62
N VAL A 15 34.48 8.50 -16.62
CA VAL A 15 34.51 7.25 -15.83
C VAL A 15 34.71 7.53 -14.33
N ALA A 16 35.44 8.60 -13.99
CA ALA A 16 35.65 8.97 -12.59
C ALA A 16 34.41 9.59 -11.91
N GLY A 17 33.46 10.14 -12.70
CA GLY A 17 32.23 10.73 -12.18
C GLY A 17 31.13 9.72 -11.84
N LEU A 18 31.20 8.49 -12.33
CA LEU A 18 30.15 7.46 -12.12
C LEU A 18 30.36 6.61 -10.85
N LEU A 19 31.52 6.70 -10.20
CA LEU A 19 31.78 5.97 -8.95
C LEU A 19 31.45 6.76 -7.68
N ALA A 20 31.11 8.05 -7.79
CA ALA A 20 30.73 8.86 -6.64
C ALA A 20 29.21 8.97 -6.40
N GLY A 21 28.38 8.30 -7.24
CA GLY A 21 26.93 8.38 -7.23
C GLY A 21 26.18 7.22 -6.56
N CYS A 22 26.83 6.20 -6.03
CA CYS A 22 26.20 5.09 -5.34
C CYS A 22 26.51 5.08 -3.84
N GLY A 23 26.24 6.18 -3.18
CA GLY A 23 26.22 6.31 -1.73
C GLY A 23 24.82 6.69 -1.23
N SER A 24 23.77 6.14 -1.84
CA SER A 24 22.46 6.11 -1.20
C SER A 24 22.51 4.98 -0.17
N SER A 25 22.88 5.32 1.05
CA SER A 25 22.59 4.50 2.21
C SER A 25 21.08 4.31 2.23
N SER A 26 20.64 3.18 1.69
CA SER A 26 19.40 2.57 2.11
C SER A 26 19.54 2.40 3.63
N LYS A 27 19.05 3.36 4.39
CA LYS A 27 18.57 3.06 5.72
C LYS A 27 17.50 1.99 5.49
N SER A 28 17.90 0.75 5.57
CA SER A 28 17.00 -0.30 6.00
C SER A 28 16.54 0.19 7.37
N ASP A 29 15.37 0.81 7.39
CA ASP A 29 14.62 0.93 8.61
C ASP A 29 14.53 -0.49 9.13
N LYS A 30 15.38 -0.79 10.13
CA LYS A 30 15.14 -1.90 11.01
C LYS A 30 13.72 -1.70 11.48
N ALA A 31 12.81 -2.50 10.93
CA ALA A 31 11.51 -2.67 11.51
C ALA A 31 11.77 -2.98 12.98
N SER A 32 11.56 -1.97 13.81
CA SER A 32 11.56 -2.19 15.25
C SER A 32 10.50 -3.26 15.49
N SER A 33 10.84 -4.30 16.23
CA SER A 33 9.98 -5.43 16.56
C SER A 33 8.70 -5.07 17.34
N ASP A 34 8.37 -3.78 17.40
CA ASP A 34 7.17 -3.18 18.01
C ASP A 34 6.20 -2.58 17.00
N SER A 35 6.35 -2.79 15.70
CA SER A 35 5.34 -2.30 14.76
C SER A 35 4.09 -3.17 14.86
N LYS A 36 3.04 -2.63 15.46
CA LYS A 36 1.72 -3.27 15.59
C LYS A 36 1.01 -3.45 14.23
N GLY A 37 1.75 -3.34 13.13
CA GLY A 37 1.21 -3.41 11.78
C GLY A 37 0.63 -2.08 11.31
N SER A 38 -0.02 -2.12 10.16
CA SER A 38 -0.73 -0.97 9.59
C SER A 38 -1.92 -1.44 8.76
N VAL A 39 -2.93 -0.59 8.68
CA VAL A 39 -4.12 -0.82 7.87
C VAL A 39 -4.14 0.21 6.74
N TYR A 40 -4.37 -0.24 5.51
CA TYR A 40 -4.71 0.61 4.39
C TYR A 40 -6.12 0.26 3.93
N TRP A 41 -7.07 1.16 4.18
CA TRP A 41 -8.46 1.01 3.81
C TRP A 41 -8.78 1.81 2.55
N LEU A 42 -9.13 1.13 1.46
CA LEU A 42 -9.65 1.77 0.26
C LEU A 42 -11.18 1.86 0.37
N ASN A 43 -11.66 3.08 0.62
CA ASN A 43 -13.08 3.38 0.80
C ASN A 43 -13.76 3.69 -0.54
N PHE A 44 -14.99 3.19 -0.73
CA PHE A 44 -15.81 3.42 -1.93
C PHE A 44 -16.95 4.42 -1.70
N LYS A 45 -17.08 4.96 -0.47
CA LYS A 45 -18.15 5.84 -0.02
C LYS A 45 -17.60 7.25 0.25
N PRO A 46 -17.59 8.16 -0.75
CA PRO A 46 -17.10 9.54 -0.53
C PRO A 46 -17.82 10.26 0.60
N GLU A 47 -19.12 10.00 0.76
CA GLU A 47 -19.95 10.59 1.80
C GLU A 47 -19.56 10.17 3.22
N ALA A 48 -18.83 9.07 3.36
CA ALA A 48 -18.36 8.57 4.65
C ALA A 48 -16.92 8.96 4.96
N ASP A 49 -16.21 9.65 4.06
CA ASP A 49 -14.78 9.90 4.16
C ASP A 49 -14.40 10.58 5.49
N GLU A 50 -15.05 11.66 5.84
CA GLU A 50 -14.76 12.41 7.08
C GLU A 50 -14.92 11.54 8.33
N ALA A 51 -16.00 10.76 8.39
CA ALA A 51 -16.26 9.86 9.51
C ALA A 51 -15.19 8.76 9.62
N LEU A 52 -14.79 8.17 8.47
CA LEU A 52 -13.77 7.13 8.43
C LEU A 52 -12.39 7.66 8.79
N GLN A 53 -12.04 8.87 8.36
CA GLN A 53 -10.80 9.54 8.78
C GLN A 53 -10.79 9.80 10.30
N GLY A 54 -11.93 10.16 10.86
CA GLY A 54 -12.10 10.33 12.32
C GLY A 54 -11.89 9.02 13.09
N ILE A 55 -12.53 7.94 12.64
CA ILE A 55 -12.39 6.59 13.21
C ILE A 55 -10.93 6.12 13.12
N ALA A 56 -10.29 6.30 11.96
CA ALA A 56 -8.90 5.92 11.75
C ALA A 56 -7.96 6.60 12.75
N LYS A 57 -8.10 7.92 12.94
CA LYS A 57 -7.31 8.68 13.92
C LYS A 57 -7.53 8.22 15.35
N THR A 58 -8.78 7.93 15.72
CA THR A 58 -9.12 7.43 17.05
C THR A 58 -8.48 6.07 17.29
N TYR A 59 -8.64 5.16 16.34
CA TYR A 59 -8.07 3.82 16.43
C TYR A 59 -6.54 3.83 16.50
N GLU A 60 -5.89 4.67 15.69
CA GLU A 60 -4.43 4.85 15.73
C GLU A 60 -3.97 5.36 17.10
N LYS A 61 -4.67 6.34 17.66
CA LYS A 61 -4.36 6.91 18.99
C LYS A 61 -4.50 5.88 20.11
N GLU A 62 -5.54 5.05 20.05
CA GLU A 62 -5.85 4.08 21.11
C GLU A 62 -5.00 2.81 21.02
N ASN A 63 -4.70 2.36 19.81
CA ASN A 63 -4.07 1.06 19.57
C ASN A 63 -2.62 1.15 19.08
N GLY A 64 -2.16 2.31 18.63
CA GLY A 64 -0.84 2.51 18.04
C GLY A 64 -0.66 1.84 16.68
N VAL A 65 -1.77 1.47 16.02
CA VAL A 65 -1.80 0.90 14.66
C VAL A 65 -2.05 2.01 13.66
N LYS A 66 -1.18 2.20 12.69
CA LYS A 66 -1.39 3.19 11.62
C LYS A 66 -2.55 2.79 10.73
N VAL A 67 -3.50 3.70 10.52
CA VAL A 67 -4.64 3.50 9.63
C VAL A 67 -4.67 4.58 8.55
N LYS A 68 -4.43 4.17 7.31
CA LYS A 68 -4.55 5.02 6.13
C LYS A 68 -5.90 4.76 5.48
N VAL A 69 -6.74 5.78 5.37
CA VAL A 69 -7.98 5.72 4.59
C VAL A 69 -7.77 6.52 3.30
N VAL A 70 -8.05 5.90 2.16
CA VAL A 70 -8.08 6.55 0.84
C VAL A 70 -9.46 6.34 0.25
N THR A 71 -10.13 7.42 -0.09
CA THR A 71 -11.47 7.38 -0.65
C THR A 71 -11.41 7.56 -2.16
N ALA A 72 -11.93 6.59 -2.89
CA ALA A 72 -12.06 6.68 -4.33
C ALA A 72 -13.15 7.69 -4.72
N ALA A 73 -12.93 8.42 -5.81
CA ALA A 73 -13.96 9.28 -6.38
C ALA A 73 -15.20 8.47 -6.79
N SER A 74 -16.37 9.10 -6.71
CA SER A 74 -17.63 8.46 -7.09
C SER A 74 -17.56 7.86 -8.50
N GLY A 75 -18.00 6.61 -8.62
CA GLY A 75 -17.98 5.86 -9.88
C GLY A 75 -16.62 5.27 -10.30
N ASN A 76 -15.52 5.64 -9.63
CA ASN A 76 -14.17 5.23 -10.03
C ASN A 76 -13.54 4.16 -9.13
N TYR A 77 -14.31 3.59 -8.21
CA TYR A 77 -13.77 2.67 -7.22
C TYR A 77 -13.01 1.48 -7.83
N ASN A 78 -13.58 0.79 -8.80
CA ASN A 78 -12.97 -0.41 -9.39
C ASN A 78 -11.65 -0.10 -10.12
N SER A 79 -11.57 1.01 -10.85
CA SER A 79 -10.33 1.43 -11.51
C SER A 79 -9.27 1.86 -10.49
N THR A 80 -9.69 2.53 -9.42
CA THR A 80 -8.81 2.90 -8.30
C THR A 80 -8.29 1.64 -7.59
N LEU A 81 -9.17 0.68 -7.27
CA LEU A 81 -8.78 -0.58 -6.64
C LEU A 81 -7.73 -1.31 -7.48
N THR A 82 -7.98 -1.47 -8.77
CA THR A 82 -7.02 -2.13 -9.68
C THR A 82 -5.66 -1.42 -9.68
N SER A 83 -5.66 -0.10 -9.71
CA SER A 83 -4.42 0.70 -9.67
C SER A 83 -3.70 0.59 -8.33
N GLU A 84 -4.43 0.62 -7.22
CA GLU A 84 -3.84 0.54 -5.87
C GLU A 84 -3.30 -0.86 -5.56
N MET A 85 -3.96 -1.92 -6.01
CA MET A 85 -3.52 -3.30 -5.82
C MET A 85 -2.23 -3.62 -6.58
N GLY A 86 -1.91 -2.89 -7.65
CA GLY A 86 -0.65 -3.02 -8.38
C GLY A 86 0.56 -2.35 -7.69
N LYS A 87 0.37 -1.68 -6.56
CA LYS A 87 1.44 -0.98 -5.84
C LYS A 87 2.10 -1.88 -4.79
N SER A 88 3.32 -1.55 -4.42
CA SER A 88 4.04 -2.24 -3.33
C SER A 88 3.36 -2.10 -1.96
N ALA A 89 2.59 -1.03 -1.75
CA ALA A 89 1.78 -0.80 -0.56
C ALA A 89 0.30 -0.83 -0.97
N ALA A 90 -0.21 -2.02 -1.25
CA ALA A 90 -1.59 -2.25 -1.63
C ALA A 90 -2.57 -2.11 -0.45
N PRO A 91 -3.86 -1.84 -0.72
CA PRO A 91 -4.91 -1.87 0.30
C PRO A 91 -4.97 -3.21 1.04
N THR A 92 -5.10 -3.15 2.36
CA THR A 92 -5.32 -4.32 3.23
C THR A 92 -6.80 -4.52 3.55
N LEU A 93 -7.62 -3.48 3.39
CA LEU A 93 -9.08 -3.53 3.45
C LEU A 93 -9.66 -2.90 2.19
N PHE A 94 -10.52 -3.61 1.50
CA PHE A 94 -11.20 -3.14 0.30
C PHE A 94 -12.57 -3.81 0.15
N VAL A 95 -13.42 -3.24 -0.67
CA VAL A 95 -14.78 -3.72 -0.89
C VAL A 95 -14.89 -4.43 -2.23
N VAL A 96 -15.60 -5.55 -2.23
CA VAL A 96 -15.93 -6.33 -3.42
C VAL A 96 -17.42 -6.25 -3.66
N GLY A 97 -17.82 -5.71 -4.80
CA GLY A 97 -19.21 -5.34 -5.07
C GLY A 97 -20.16 -6.51 -5.41
N ASN A 98 -19.63 -7.67 -5.80
CA ASN A 98 -20.44 -8.82 -6.17
C ASN A 98 -19.61 -10.10 -6.22
N GLN A 99 -20.28 -11.25 -6.34
CA GLN A 99 -19.66 -12.57 -6.34
C GLN A 99 -18.67 -12.79 -7.51
N ALA A 100 -18.89 -12.19 -8.67
CA ALA A 100 -17.95 -12.30 -9.78
C ALA A 100 -16.63 -11.57 -9.46
N ALA A 101 -16.73 -10.42 -8.80
CA ALA A 101 -15.55 -9.67 -8.35
C ALA A 101 -14.80 -10.39 -7.21
N VAL A 102 -15.47 -11.20 -6.37
CA VAL A 102 -14.80 -12.05 -5.38
C VAL A 102 -13.77 -12.94 -6.07
N LYS A 103 -14.16 -13.62 -7.16
CA LYS A 103 -13.24 -14.48 -7.92
C LYS A 103 -12.05 -13.73 -8.51
N THR A 104 -12.22 -12.45 -8.85
CA THR A 104 -11.14 -11.62 -9.38
C THR A 104 -10.09 -11.28 -8.32
N TRP A 105 -10.53 -11.14 -7.07
CA TRP A 105 -9.70 -10.69 -5.97
C TRP A 105 -9.36 -11.78 -4.94
N ASP A 106 -9.73 -13.01 -5.20
CA ASP A 106 -9.58 -14.15 -4.27
C ASP A 106 -8.13 -14.33 -3.82
N ASP A 107 -7.19 -14.28 -4.74
CA ASP A 107 -5.75 -14.40 -4.46
C ASP A 107 -5.19 -13.28 -3.56
N TYR A 108 -5.94 -12.18 -3.39
CA TYR A 108 -5.57 -11.04 -2.54
C TYR A 108 -6.28 -11.06 -1.19
N CYS A 109 -7.15 -12.02 -0.97
CA CYS A 109 -7.97 -12.15 0.24
C CYS A 109 -7.41 -13.22 1.17
N ILE A 110 -7.65 -13.05 2.47
CA ILE A 110 -7.38 -14.06 3.47
C ILE A 110 -8.70 -14.66 3.95
N ASP A 111 -8.70 -15.95 4.23
CA ASP A 111 -9.84 -16.60 4.87
C ASP A 111 -9.92 -16.15 6.34
N LEU A 112 -11.05 -15.59 6.72
CA LEU A 112 -11.30 -15.10 8.07
C LEU A 112 -12.05 -16.11 8.95
N LYS A 113 -12.39 -17.28 8.43
CA LYS A 113 -13.27 -18.28 9.08
C LYS A 113 -12.85 -18.62 10.51
N ASP A 114 -11.56 -18.73 10.77
CA ASP A 114 -11.03 -19.13 12.08
C ASP A 114 -10.59 -17.92 12.93
N THR A 115 -10.90 -16.70 12.50
CA THR A 115 -10.52 -15.48 13.21
C THR A 115 -11.57 -15.04 14.22
N ASP A 116 -11.15 -14.24 15.20
CA ASP A 116 -12.09 -13.66 16.17
C ASP A 116 -13.05 -12.67 15.50
N VAL A 117 -12.61 -11.97 14.45
CA VAL A 117 -13.48 -11.09 13.63
C VAL A 117 -14.67 -11.87 13.06
N TYR A 118 -14.42 -13.08 12.53
CA TYR A 118 -15.49 -13.91 11.99
C TYR A 118 -16.48 -14.35 13.07
N LYS A 119 -15.97 -14.72 14.23
CA LYS A 119 -16.84 -15.13 15.38
C LYS A 119 -17.72 -13.99 15.85
N GLU A 120 -17.21 -12.76 15.89
CA GLU A 120 -17.98 -11.57 16.26
C GLU A 120 -19.03 -11.19 15.21
N LEU A 121 -18.72 -11.38 13.92
CA LEU A 121 -19.61 -11.06 12.81
C LEU A 121 -20.59 -12.20 12.44
N SER A 122 -20.29 -13.43 12.85
CA SER A 122 -21.09 -14.63 12.55
C SER A 122 -22.37 -14.64 13.40
N THR A 123 -23.36 -13.90 12.97
CA THR A 123 -24.73 -13.98 13.47
C THR A 123 -25.58 -14.69 12.44
N ASP A 124 -26.75 -15.22 12.86
CA ASP A 124 -27.70 -15.89 11.96
C ASP A 124 -28.13 -15.01 10.77
N ALA A 125 -28.02 -13.69 10.91
CA ALA A 125 -28.29 -12.72 9.84
C ALA A 125 -27.21 -12.69 8.74
N PHE A 126 -25.99 -13.14 9.02
CA PHE A 126 -24.85 -13.13 8.09
C PHE A 126 -24.42 -14.53 7.64
N ASN A 127 -25.02 -15.58 8.15
CA ASN A 127 -24.84 -16.95 7.67
C ASN A 127 -25.60 -17.12 6.35
N LEU A 128 -24.91 -16.89 5.23
CA LEU A 128 -25.39 -17.18 3.88
C LEU A 128 -24.98 -18.59 3.46
#